data_e4896fc9c4dce4ba12cce394bd862633
#
_entry.id   e4896fc9c4dce4ba12cce394bd862633
#
_cell.length_a   1.000
_cell.length_b   1.000
_cell.length_c   1.000
_cell.angle_alpha   90.00
_cell.angle_beta   90.00
_cell.angle_gamma   90.00
#
_symmetry.space_group_name_H-M   'P 1'
#
loop_
_entity.id
_entity.type
_entity.pdbx_description
1 polymer ?
#
loop_
_entity_poly.entity_id
_entity_poly.type
_entity_poly.pdbx_seq_one_letter_code
_entity_poly.pdbx_strand_id
1 'polypeptide(L)'
;MDITLNRAGKAPAYQQIADFVRKQVALGQLRPGERLPAIRELAQRLGLDPGTVARAYQELERDGAIIARGRSGSFIAEARRLGRSERGHLTAAVDRAILDGLGLGFTHEEIASAFATRLAGWRERRQLAKRQPVPVRTDLLRFSGSHDLAVELLVTHMKSLYPGVRINTSFVGSLGGLVALECGEADIAGAHLLDEESGQFNIPFIRRLMPSETVAVMNLVQRIQGLMVAPDNPKQIISLADLKRPDVSFVNRQKGSGTRIYLDSQLLRLGISPDQIRGFEREETTHVGVAAAVAEGKADSGMGTQSAAASAGLDFIPLMKERYDLICLKEHFDRSPLA
;
A
#
# COMPACT_ATOMS: atom_id res chain seq x y z
N MET A 1 34.09 -0.14 7.93
CA MET A 1 32.96 -1.02 8.28
C MET A 1 33.50 -2.17 9.13
N ASP A 2 33.33 -2.12 10.44
CA ASP A 2 33.85 -3.12 11.38
C ASP A 2 32.70 -4.04 11.80
N ILE A 3 32.73 -5.27 11.27
CA ILE A 3 31.71 -6.30 11.54
C ILE A 3 32.32 -7.31 12.50
N THR A 4 31.65 -7.51 13.64
CA THR A 4 31.99 -8.60 14.56
C THR A 4 30.98 -9.74 14.35
N LEU A 5 31.47 -10.90 13.88
CA LEU A 5 30.62 -12.06 13.66
C LEU A 5 30.56 -12.92 14.93
N ASN A 6 29.35 -13.32 15.30
CA ASN A 6 29.15 -14.31 16.35
C ASN A 6 29.26 -15.72 15.75
N ARG A 7 30.44 -16.35 15.87
CA ARG A 7 30.71 -17.70 15.35
C ARG A 7 29.98 -18.79 16.13
N ALA A 8 29.53 -18.51 17.35
CA ALA A 8 28.74 -19.43 18.18
C ALA A 8 27.22 -19.28 18.00
N GLY A 9 26.80 -18.25 17.25
CA GLY A 9 25.39 -17.95 17.01
C GLY A 9 24.74 -18.89 16.01
N LYS A 10 23.41 -19.10 16.12
CA LYS A 10 22.63 -19.95 15.20
C LYS A 10 22.47 -19.35 13.79
N ALA A 11 22.68 -18.03 13.61
CA ALA A 11 22.51 -17.35 12.33
C ALA A 11 23.74 -17.55 11.43
N PRO A 12 23.57 -17.93 10.16
CA PRO A 12 24.66 -18.06 9.19
C PRO A 12 25.43 -16.75 9.00
N ALA A 13 26.75 -16.83 8.70
CA ALA A 13 27.60 -15.65 8.57
C ALA A 13 27.10 -14.65 7.52
N TYR A 14 26.59 -15.12 6.38
CA TYR A 14 26.03 -14.22 5.35
C TYR A 14 24.84 -13.41 5.86
N GLN A 15 24.00 -14.00 6.72
CA GLN A 15 22.84 -13.35 7.31
C GLN A 15 23.24 -12.30 8.34
N GLN A 16 24.27 -12.60 9.17
CA GLN A 16 24.83 -11.64 10.13
C GLN A 16 25.43 -10.42 9.41
N ILE A 17 26.11 -10.62 8.28
CA ILE A 17 26.63 -9.52 7.44
C ILE A 17 25.47 -8.67 6.89
N ALA A 18 24.44 -9.30 6.33
CA ALA A 18 23.30 -8.59 5.78
C ALA A 18 22.56 -7.80 6.85
N ASP A 19 22.32 -8.38 8.02
CA ASP A 19 21.64 -7.72 9.13
C ASP A 19 22.47 -6.57 9.72
N PHE A 20 23.80 -6.74 9.79
CA PHE A 20 24.69 -5.66 10.19
C PHE A 20 24.58 -4.46 9.23
N VAL A 21 24.66 -4.69 7.92
CA VAL A 21 24.54 -3.62 6.90
C VAL A 21 23.18 -2.94 7.02
N ARG A 22 22.07 -3.69 7.12
CA ARG A 22 20.71 -3.15 7.32
C ARG A 22 20.65 -2.26 8.56
N LYS A 23 21.24 -2.72 9.67
CA LYS A 23 21.28 -1.96 10.94
C LYS A 23 22.09 -0.67 10.79
N GLN A 24 23.25 -0.72 10.14
CA GLN A 24 24.10 0.47 9.95
C GLN A 24 23.40 1.51 9.04
N VAL A 25 22.70 1.05 8.00
CA VAL A 25 21.89 1.92 7.13
C VAL A 25 20.74 2.54 7.92
N ALA A 26 20.03 1.75 8.73
CA ALA A 26 18.92 2.24 9.57
C ALA A 26 19.37 3.27 10.62
N LEU A 27 20.58 3.10 11.17
CA LEU A 27 21.20 4.04 12.12
C LEU A 27 21.84 5.26 11.42
N GLY A 28 21.84 5.32 10.08
CA GLY A 28 22.47 6.41 9.32
C GLY A 28 23.99 6.42 9.34
N GLN A 29 24.62 5.33 9.83
CA GLN A 29 26.08 5.18 9.89
C GLN A 29 26.67 4.78 8.53
N LEU A 30 25.92 4.09 7.69
CA LEU A 30 26.19 3.93 6.25
C LEU A 30 25.25 4.85 5.47
N ARG A 31 25.85 5.73 4.66
CA ARG A 31 25.08 6.75 3.92
C ARG A 31 24.63 6.23 2.55
N PRO A 32 23.48 6.67 2.05
CA PRO A 32 23.07 6.40 0.67
C PRO A 32 24.16 6.83 -0.33
N GLY A 33 24.44 5.99 -1.31
CA GLY A 33 25.51 6.19 -2.27
C GLY A 33 26.91 5.84 -1.76
N GLU A 34 27.07 5.48 -0.50
CA GLU A 34 28.36 5.04 0.07
C GLU A 34 28.74 3.69 -0.51
N ARG A 35 30.01 3.57 -0.88
CA ARG A 35 30.56 2.34 -1.47
C ARG A 35 30.84 1.32 -0.37
N LEU A 36 30.32 0.11 -0.55
CA LEU A 36 30.67 -1.03 0.30
C LEU A 36 32.04 -1.59 -0.08
N PRO A 37 32.77 -2.21 0.86
CA PRO A 37 33.99 -2.93 0.57
C PRO A 37 33.79 -3.97 -0.53
N ALA A 38 34.81 -4.22 -1.34
CA ALA A 38 34.74 -5.27 -2.34
C ALA A 38 34.57 -6.64 -1.66
N ILE A 39 33.82 -7.55 -2.31
CA ILE A 39 33.49 -8.89 -1.74
C ILE A 39 34.76 -9.61 -1.25
N ARG A 40 35.85 -9.60 -2.06
CA ARG A 40 37.09 -10.25 -1.69
C ARG A 40 37.78 -9.57 -0.51
N GLU A 41 37.74 -8.26 -0.45
CA GLU A 41 38.30 -7.46 0.63
C GLU A 41 37.56 -7.72 1.96
N LEU A 42 36.23 -7.71 1.94
CA LEU A 42 35.45 -7.97 3.13
C LEU A 42 35.61 -9.42 3.59
N ALA A 43 35.64 -10.37 2.66
CA ALA A 43 35.87 -11.78 2.97
C ALA A 43 37.23 -12.01 3.65
N GLN A 44 38.30 -11.39 3.14
CA GLN A 44 39.62 -11.45 3.75
C GLN A 44 39.63 -10.86 5.17
N ARG A 45 39.02 -9.68 5.36
CA ARG A 45 38.94 -9.00 6.67
C ARG A 45 38.18 -9.81 7.72
N LEU A 46 37.14 -10.56 7.30
CA LEU A 46 36.29 -11.36 8.20
C LEU A 46 36.77 -12.81 8.34
N GLY A 47 37.78 -13.24 7.58
CA GLY A 47 38.24 -14.63 7.55
C GLY A 47 37.16 -15.57 7.02
N LEU A 48 36.43 -15.18 5.97
CA LEU A 48 35.34 -15.92 5.34
C LEU A 48 35.65 -16.25 3.88
N ASP A 49 34.91 -17.24 3.36
CA ASP A 49 34.90 -17.49 1.92
C ASP A 49 34.19 -16.35 1.17
N PRO A 50 34.76 -15.90 0.02
CA PRO A 50 34.15 -14.84 -0.81
C PRO A 50 32.70 -15.13 -1.21
N GLY A 51 32.31 -16.39 -1.40
CA GLY A 51 30.94 -16.79 -1.72
C GLY A 51 29.95 -16.45 -0.59
N THR A 52 30.40 -16.53 0.68
CA THR A 52 29.57 -16.13 1.83
C THR A 52 29.24 -14.64 1.81
N VAL A 53 30.24 -13.80 1.50
CA VAL A 53 30.03 -12.35 1.38
C VAL A 53 29.21 -12.01 0.14
N ALA A 54 29.47 -12.71 -0.98
CA ALA A 54 28.69 -12.54 -2.21
C ALA A 54 27.20 -12.84 -1.96
N ARG A 55 26.91 -13.91 -1.23
CA ARG A 55 25.52 -14.27 -0.82
C ARG A 55 24.88 -13.17 0.04
N ALA A 56 25.61 -12.61 0.98
CA ALA A 56 25.12 -11.48 1.79
C ALA A 56 24.78 -10.26 0.91
N TYR A 57 25.65 -9.93 -0.05
CA TYR A 57 25.43 -8.81 -0.95
C TYR A 57 24.27 -9.06 -1.92
N GLN A 58 24.13 -10.28 -2.45
CA GLN A 58 22.97 -10.66 -3.26
C GLN A 58 21.65 -10.54 -2.48
N GLU A 59 21.65 -10.92 -1.20
CA GLU A 59 20.48 -10.74 -0.34
C GLU A 59 20.15 -9.26 -0.14
N LEU A 60 21.15 -8.44 0.17
CA LEU A 60 20.98 -7.00 0.32
C LEU A 60 20.53 -6.31 -0.98
N GLU A 61 21.01 -6.76 -2.13
CA GLU A 61 20.61 -6.24 -3.44
C GLU A 61 19.18 -6.64 -3.76
N ARG A 62 18.80 -7.88 -3.51
CA ARG A 62 17.42 -8.36 -3.65
C ARG A 62 16.43 -7.58 -2.79
N ASP A 63 16.88 -7.18 -1.58
CA ASP A 63 16.07 -6.38 -0.65
C ASP A 63 16.11 -4.88 -0.97
N GLY A 64 16.86 -4.48 -2.00
CA GLY A 64 17.00 -3.08 -2.39
C GLY A 64 17.83 -2.22 -1.42
N ALA A 65 18.56 -2.85 -0.49
CA ALA A 65 19.42 -2.14 0.46
C ALA A 65 20.74 -1.68 -0.18
N ILE A 66 21.20 -2.38 -1.23
CA ILE A 66 22.37 -2.01 -2.02
C ILE A 66 22.09 -2.12 -3.52
N ILE A 67 22.92 -1.48 -4.33
CA ILE A 67 22.89 -1.53 -5.80
C ILE A 67 24.27 -1.94 -6.29
N ALA A 68 24.35 -3.01 -7.09
CA ALA A 68 25.57 -3.35 -7.81
C ALA A 68 25.70 -2.48 -9.07
N ARG A 69 26.83 -1.74 -9.19
CA ARG A 69 27.18 -0.93 -10.38
C ARG A 69 28.31 -1.57 -11.18
N GLY A 70 28.14 -2.86 -11.51
CA GLY A 70 29.09 -3.63 -12.31
C GLY A 70 30.54 -3.54 -11.78
N ARG A 71 31.48 -3.10 -12.60
CA ARG A 71 32.91 -2.98 -12.21
C ARG A 71 33.17 -1.92 -11.13
N SER A 72 32.24 -1.01 -10.88
CA SER A 72 32.37 0.05 -9.87
C SER A 72 32.14 -0.45 -8.45
N GLY A 73 31.57 -1.64 -8.27
CA GLY A 73 31.30 -2.25 -6.95
C GLY A 73 29.88 -2.10 -6.49
N SER A 74 29.63 -2.46 -5.22
CA SER A 74 28.33 -2.34 -4.57
C SER A 74 28.25 -1.07 -3.73
N PHE A 75 27.11 -0.39 -3.82
CA PHE A 75 26.86 0.88 -3.13
C PHE A 75 25.59 0.72 -2.28
N ILE A 76 25.57 1.40 -1.14
CA ILE A 76 24.32 1.55 -0.41
C ILE A 76 23.31 2.18 -1.37
N ALA A 77 22.16 1.51 -1.54
CA ALA A 77 21.10 2.06 -2.36
C ALA A 77 20.81 3.48 -1.87
N GLU A 78 20.64 4.41 -2.79
CA GLU A 78 20.02 5.67 -2.43
C GLU A 78 18.64 5.27 -1.89
N ALA A 79 18.57 5.15 -0.55
CA ALA A 79 17.28 5.02 0.08
C ALA A 79 16.46 6.14 -0.52
N ARG A 80 15.33 5.81 -1.20
CA ARG A 80 14.33 6.82 -1.45
C ARG A 80 14.30 7.65 -0.18
N ARG A 81 14.74 8.89 -0.25
CA ARG A 81 14.60 9.83 0.84
C ARG A 81 13.09 9.95 1.03
N LEU A 82 12.54 9.09 1.90
CA LEU A 82 11.25 9.40 2.49
C LEU A 82 11.44 10.83 2.96
N GLY A 83 10.71 11.76 2.37
CA GLY A 83 10.79 13.15 2.75
C GLY A 83 10.60 13.24 4.26
N ARG A 84 11.07 14.28 4.92
CA ARG A 84 10.81 14.50 6.35
C ARG A 84 9.34 14.25 6.72
N SER A 85 8.45 14.61 5.81
CA SER A 85 7.01 14.37 5.87
C SER A 85 6.64 12.87 5.86
N GLU A 86 7.18 12.06 4.92
CA GLU A 86 6.83 10.63 4.82
C GLU A 86 7.33 9.80 6.01
N ARG A 87 8.52 10.13 6.55
CA ARG A 87 9.01 9.52 7.79
C ARG A 87 8.16 9.91 9.00
N GLY A 88 7.73 11.16 9.06
CA GLY A 88 6.80 11.64 10.06
C GLY A 88 5.47 10.90 10.03
N HIS A 89 4.93 10.63 8.83
CA HIS A 89 3.68 9.88 8.69
C HIS A 89 3.81 8.42 9.13
N LEU A 90 4.93 7.76 8.77
CA LEU A 90 5.17 6.39 9.23
C LEU A 90 5.29 6.35 10.75
N THR A 91 6.07 7.27 11.34
CA THR A 91 6.23 7.37 12.79
C THR A 91 4.89 7.63 13.46
N ALA A 92 4.12 8.60 12.98
CA ALA A 92 2.79 8.90 13.53
C ALA A 92 1.81 7.73 13.40
N ALA A 93 1.87 6.96 12.30
CA ALA A 93 1.04 5.75 12.14
C ALA A 93 1.44 4.64 13.13
N VAL A 94 2.74 4.45 13.36
CA VAL A 94 3.26 3.51 14.34
C VAL A 94 2.91 3.97 15.76
N ASP A 95 3.13 5.24 16.09
CA ASP A 95 2.79 5.81 17.41
C ASP A 95 1.30 5.65 17.71
N ARG A 96 0.43 5.92 16.74
CA ARG A 96 -1.02 5.71 16.88
C ARG A 96 -1.35 4.26 17.18
N ALA A 97 -0.78 3.30 16.42
CA ALA A 97 -1.02 1.88 16.65
C ALA A 97 -0.51 1.42 18.03
N ILE A 98 0.60 2.00 18.53
CA ILE A 98 1.10 1.75 19.88
C ILE A 98 0.13 2.32 20.92
N LEU A 99 -0.32 3.56 20.76
CA LEU A 99 -1.24 4.21 21.69
C LEU A 99 -2.60 3.49 21.74
N ASP A 100 -3.11 3.07 20.59
CA ASP A 100 -4.34 2.26 20.51
C ASP A 100 -4.19 0.94 21.27
N GLY A 101 -3.04 0.25 21.11
CA GLY A 101 -2.74 -0.98 21.83
C GLY A 101 -2.66 -0.77 23.34
N LEU A 102 -1.97 0.27 23.79
CA LEU A 102 -1.89 0.64 25.22
C LEU A 102 -3.27 1.01 25.79
N GLY A 103 -4.08 1.74 25.01
CA GLY A 103 -5.46 2.09 25.40
C GLY A 103 -6.38 0.88 25.54
N LEU A 104 -6.10 -0.21 24.83
CA LEU A 104 -6.79 -1.50 24.96
C LEU A 104 -6.24 -2.37 26.10
N GLY A 105 -5.19 -1.90 26.83
CA GLY A 105 -4.62 -2.56 27.99
C GLY A 105 -3.48 -3.54 27.67
N PHE A 106 -2.96 -3.57 26.43
CA PHE A 106 -1.81 -4.39 26.07
C PHE A 106 -0.50 -3.77 26.55
N THR A 107 0.46 -4.61 26.94
CA THR A 107 1.80 -4.19 27.30
C THR A 107 2.65 -3.83 26.08
N HIS A 108 3.74 -3.08 26.28
CA HIS A 108 4.71 -2.77 25.23
C HIS A 108 5.28 -4.03 24.56
N GLU A 109 5.52 -5.09 25.33
CA GLU A 109 6.06 -6.37 24.84
C GLU A 109 5.05 -7.12 23.98
N GLU A 110 3.78 -7.13 24.36
CA GLU A 110 2.70 -7.73 23.54
C GLU A 110 2.52 -6.97 22.24
N ILE A 111 2.55 -5.64 22.27
CA ILE A 111 2.45 -4.80 21.05
C ILE A 111 3.66 -5.07 20.13
N ALA A 112 4.88 -5.07 20.67
CA ALA A 112 6.10 -5.35 19.89
C ALA A 112 6.06 -6.76 19.29
N SER A 113 5.62 -7.76 20.04
CA SER A 113 5.44 -9.14 19.58
C SER A 113 4.40 -9.23 18.47
N ALA A 114 3.28 -8.54 18.60
CA ALA A 114 2.24 -8.49 17.58
C ALA A 114 2.77 -7.87 16.27
N PHE A 115 3.48 -6.74 16.33
CA PHE A 115 4.13 -6.14 15.16
C PHE A 115 5.12 -7.10 14.49
N ALA A 116 6.01 -7.71 15.27
CA ALA A 116 7.00 -8.65 14.75
C ALA A 116 6.35 -9.85 14.07
N THR A 117 5.32 -10.42 14.69
CA THR A 117 4.55 -11.56 14.15
C THR A 117 3.85 -11.21 12.85
N ARG A 118 3.19 -10.04 12.79
CA ARG A 118 2.50 -9.59 11.58
C ARG A 118 3.47 -9.33 10.43
N LEU A 119 4.60 -8.68 10.70
CA LEU A 119 5.65 -8.45 9.69
C LEU A 119 6.28 -9.75 9.21
N ALA A 120 6.52 -10.72 10.11
CA ALA A 120 7.01 -12.04 9.73
C ALA A 120 6.02 -12.79 8.83
N GLY A 121 4.74 -12.81 9.21
CA GLY A 121 3.68 -13.43 8.40
C GLY A 121 3.51 -12.79 7.01
N TRP A 122 3.71 -11.48 6.89
CA TRP A 122 3.73 -10.79 5.59
C TRP A 122 4.90 -11.23 4.72
N ARG A 123 6.10 -11.32 5.32
CA ARG A 123 7.31 -11.79 4.61
C ARG A 123 7.19 -13.25 4.16
N GLU A 124 6.62 -14.10 5.01
CA GLU A 124 6.42 -15.51 4.71
C GLU A 124 5.43 -15.71 3.56
N ARG A 125 4.25 -15.05 3.59
CA ARG A 125 3.27 -15.11 2.49
C ARG A 125 3.88 -14.68 1.17
N ARG A 126 4.64 -13.60 1.17
CA ARG A 126 5.37 -13.11 0.00
C ARG A 126 6.38 -14.15 -0.53
N GLN A 127 7.09 -14.84 0.37
CA GLN A 127 8.04 -15.88 -0.02
C GLN A 127 7.34 -17.15 -0.55
N LEU A 128 6.22 -17.52 0.04
CA LEU A 128 5.42 -18.67 -0.40
C LEU A 128 4.82 -18.42 -1.80
N ALA A 129 4.27 -17.26 -2.05
CA ALA A 129 3.75 -16.87 -3.37
C ALA A 129 4.84 -16.96 -4.47
N LYS A 130 6.08 -16.60 -4.15
CA LYS A 130 7.23 -16.73 -5.07
C LYS A 130 7.71 -18.17 -5.26
N ARG A 131 7.57 -19.02 -4.26
CA ARG A 131 8.04 -20.42 -4.31
C ARG A 131 7.03 -21.36 -4.95
N GLN A 132 5.77 -21.06 -4.84
CA GLN A 132 4.67 -21.83 -5.39
C GLN A 132 3.75 -20.86 -6.13
N PRO A 133 4.04 -20.54 -7.40
CA PRO A 133 3.11 -19.77 -8.19
C PRO A 133 1.76 -20.48 -8.16
N VAL A 134 0.74 -19.77 -7.69
CA VAL A 134 -0.62 -20.34 -7.64
C VAL A 134 -0.99 -20.69 -9.07
N PRO A 135 -1.36 -21.94 -9.37
CA PRO A 135 -1.70 -22.33 -10.73
C PRO A 135 -2.86 -21.47 -11.21
N VAL A 136 -2.69 -20.85 -12.37
CA VAL A 136 -3.75 -20.07 -13.01
C VAL A 136 -4.93 -20.97 -13.25
N ARG A 137 -6.03 -20.73 -12.55
CA ARG A 137 -7.27 -21.49 -12.69
C ARG A 137 -8.10 -20.85 -13.79
N THR A 138 -8.41 -21.61 -14.80
CA THR A 138 -9.27 -21.14 -15.91
C THR A 138 -10.75 -21.04 -15.52
N ASP A 139 -11.15 -21.63 -14.38
CA ASP A 139 -12.53 -21.66 -13.88
C ASP A 139 -12.80 -20.67 -12.73
N LEU A 140 -11.77 -19.97 -12.24
CA LEU A 140 -11.88 -19.05 -11.11
C LEU A 140 -11.02 -17.81 -11.32
N LEU A 141 -11.64 -16.63 -11.21
CA LEU A 141 -10.99 -15.33 -11.21
C LEU A 141 -11.17 -14.66 -9.86
N ARG A 142 -10.07 -14.29 -9.21
CA ARG A 142 -10.06 -13.62 -7.91
C ARG A 142 -9.74 -12.13 -8.11
N PHE A 143 -10.70 -11.29 -7.85
CA PHE A 143 -10.53 -9.83 -7.83
C PHE A 143 -10.36 -9.36 -6.39
N SER A 144 -9.39 -8.48 -6.15
CA SER A 144 -9.21 -7.81 -4.86
C SER A 144 -8.86 -6.34 -5.07
N GLY A 145 -9.47 -5.42 -4.33
CA GLY A 145 -9.16 -4.01 -4.50
C GLY A 145 -10.19 -3.04 -3.96
N SER A 146 -10.18 -1.84 -4.49
CA SER A 146 -11.17 -0.83 -4.16
C SER A 146 -12.49 -1.10 -4.86
N HIS A 147 -13.59 -0.84 -4.17
CA HIS A 147 -14.92 -0.92 -4.76
C HIS A 147 -15.11 0.16 -5.84
N ASP A 148 -15.72 -0.23 -6.95
CA ASP A 148 -16.21 0.68 -8.00
C ASP A 148 -17.41 0.10 -8.73
N LEU A 149 -18.36 0.93 -9.13
CA LEU A 149 -19.54 0.51 -9.89
C LEU A 149 -19.15 -0.09 -11.25
N ALA A 150 -18.08 0.42 -11.89
CA ALA A 150 -17.59 -0.14 -13.14
C ALA A 150 -17.05 -1.57 -12.96
N VAL A 151 -16.48 -1.90 -11.80
CA VAL A 151 -16.06 -3.27 -11.47
C VAL A 151 -17.28 -4.18 -11.33
N GLU A 152 -18.34 -3.73 -10.67
CA GLU A 152 -19.58 -4.52 -10.53
C GLU A 152 -20.24 -4.78 -11.88
N LEU A 153 -20.31 -3.76 -12.74
CA LEU A 153 -20.81 -3.90 -14.11
C LEU A 153 -19.95 -4.86 -14.92
N LEU A 154 -18.62 -4.73 -14.85
CA LEU A 154 -17.68 -5.62 -15.52
C LEU A 154 -17.88 -7.07 -15.06
N VAL A 155 -17.93 -7.31 -13.76
CA VAL A 155 -18.15 -8.65 -13.18
C VAL A 155 -19.49 -9.24 -13.63
N THR A 156 -20.55 -8.44 -13.65
CA THR A 156 -21.87 -8.87 -14.09
C THR A 156 -21.85 -9.25 -15.57
N HIS A 157 -21.21 -8.44 -16.40
CA HIS A 157 -21.07 -8.70 -17.83
C HIS A 157 -20.21 -9.94 -18.11
N MET A 158 -19.08 -10.09 -17.41
CA MET A 158 -18.20 -11.26 -17.51
C MET A 158 -18.93 -12.56 -17.15
N LYS A 159 -19.75 -12.57 -16.07
CA LYS A 159 -20.57 -13.74 -15.72
C LYS A 159 -21.56 -14.12 -16.79
N SER A 160 -22.10 -13.15 -17.53
CA SER A 160 -23.00 -13.39 -18.65
C SER A 160 -22.27 -13.98 -19.86
N LEU A 161 -21.08 -13.47 -20.20
CA LEU A 161 -20.29 -13.95 -21.35
C LEU A 161 -19.59 -15.28 -21.07
N TYR A 162 -19.15 -15.51 -19.83
CA TYR A 162 -18.34 -16.67 -19.44
C TYR A 162 -18.98 -17.39 -18.25
N PRO A 163 -20.13 -18.06 -18.41
CA PRO A 163 -20.88 -18.67 -17.30
C PRO A 163 -20.13 -19.81 -16.59
N GLY A 164 -19.09 -20.36 -17.23
CA GLY A 164 -18.21 -21.38 -16.64
C GLY A 164 -17.11 -20.80 -15.73
N VAL A 165 -16.93 -19.47 -15.69
CA VAL A 165 -15.93 -18.81 -14.87
C VAL A 165 -16.55 -18.25 -13.59
N ARG A 166 -16.08 -18.70 -12.44
CA ARG A 166 -16.45 -18.14 -11.14
C ARG A 166 -15.62 -16.89 -10.88
N ILE A 167 -16.26 -15.79 -10.50
CA ILE A 167 -15.57 -14.55 -10.17
C ILE A 167 -15.83 -14.24 -8.69
N ASN A 168 -14.77 -14.24 -7.91
CA ASN A 168 -14.78 -13.85 -6.50
C ASN A 168 -14.26 -12.42 -6.36
N THR A 169 -15.00 -11.56 -5.69
CA THR A 169 -14.62 -10.15 -5.46
C THR A 169 -14.40 -9.91 -3.97
N SER A 170 -13.32 -9.20 -3.62
CA SER A 170 -13.00 -8.78 -2.26
C SER A 170 -12.64 -7.29 -2.24
N PHE A 171 -13.40 -6.49 -1.52
CA PHE A 171 -13.23 -5.03 -1.46
C PHE A 171 -12.41 -4.63 -0.22
N VAL A 172 -11.09 -4.75 -0.33
CA VAL A 172 -10.09 -4.49 0.72
C VAL A 172 -9.37 -3.13 0.56
N GLY A 173 -9.82 -2.31 -0.40
CA GLY A 173 -9.18 -1.05 -0.78
C GLY A 173 -8.01 -1.26 -1.76
N SER A 174 -7.58 -0.16 -2.38
CA SER A 174 -6.56 -0.20 -3.46
C SER A 174 -5.23 -0.81 -3.00
N LEU A 175 -4.74 -0.40 -1.84
CA LEU A 175 -3.46 -0.91 -1.31
C LEU A 175 -3.58 -2.39 -0.92
N GLY A 176 -4.69 -2.77 -0.26
CA GLY A 176 -4.99 -4.15 0.09
C GLY A 176 -5.07 -5.05 -1.14
N GLY A 177 -5.65 -4.56 -2.25
CA GLY A 177 -5.70 -5.26 -3.54
C GLY A 177 -4.32 -5.52 -4.12
N LEU A 178 -3.44 -4.51 -4.13
CA LEU A 178 -2.05 -4.68 -4.60
C LEU A 178 -1.27 -5.67 -3.75
N VAL A 179 -1.48 -5.66 -2.43
CA VAL A 179 -0.88 -6.64 -1.51
C VAL A 179 -1.41 -8.05 -1.78
N ALA A 180 -2.72 -8.22 -1.97
CA ALA A 180 -3.31 -9.51 -2.30
C ALA A 180 -2.75 -10.05 -3.64
N LEU A 181 -2.57 -9.19 -4.65
CA LEU A 181 -1.93 -9.55 -5.91
C LEU A 181 -0.48 -10.02 -5.70
N GLU A 182 0.32 -9.27 -4.93
CA GLU A 182 1.71 -9.62 -4.60
C GLU A 182 1.81 -10.97 -3.86
N CYS A 183 0.87 -11.24 -2.96
CA CYS A 183 0.81 -12.48 -2.18
C CYS A 183 0.19 -13.67 -2.96
N GLY A 184 -0.22 -13.50 -4.23
CA GLY A 184 -0.90 -14.53 -5.00
C GLY A 184 -2.30 -14.89 -4.48
N GLU A 185 -2.90 -14.03 -3.67
CA GLU A 185 -4.26 -14.16 -3.13
C GLU A 185 -5.32 -13.62 -4.10
N ALA A 186 -4.91 -12.78 -5.06
CA ALA A 186 -5.72 -12.24 -6.14
C ALA A 186 -5.06 -12.45 -7.50
N ASP A 187 -5.88 -12.51 -8.55
CA ASP A 187 -5.44 -12.58 -9.95
C ASP A 187 -5.47 -11.19 -10.59
N ILE A 188 -6.41 -10.34 -10.14
CA ILE A 188 -6.55 -8.95 -10.55
C ILE A 188 -6.68 -8.08 -9.30
N ALA A 189 -5.95 -6.96 -9.28
CA ALA A 189 -6.15 -5.90 -8.30
C ALA A 189 -6.83 -4.68 -8.94
N GLY A 190 -7.77 -4.07 -8.21
CA GLY A 190 -8.39 -2.79 -8.58
C GLY A 190 -7.85 -1.64 -7.74
N ALA A 191 -7.24 -0.63 -8.37
CA ALA A 191 -6.59 0.44 -7.63
C ALA A 191 -6.71 1.83 -8.28
N HIS A 192 -6.63 2.87 -7.42
CA HIS A 192 -6.66 4.28 -7.81
C HIS A 192 -5.80 5.15 -6.86
N LEU A 193 -4.59 4.69 -6.55
CA LEU A 193 -3.66 5.36 -5.63
C LEU A 193 -2.93 6.49 -6.34
N LEU A 194 -3.14 7.73 -5.92
CA LEU A 194 -2.38 8.87 -6.41
C LEU A 194 -1.07 9.01 -5.61
N ASP A 195 0.04 9.05 -6.32
CA ASP A 195 1.33 9.48 -5.77
C ASP A 195 1.49 10.97 -6.05
N GLU A 196 1.28 11.78 -5.04
CA GLU A 196 1.20 13.23 -5.20
C GLU A 196 2.53 13.86 -5.59
N GLU A 197 3.65 13.23 -5.26
CA GLU A 197 4.97 13.73 -5.62
C GLU A 197 5.21 13.65 -7.13
N SER A 198 4.84 12.52 -7.74
CA SER A 198 5.01 12.30 -9.18
C SER A 198 3.75 12.64 -10.00
N GLY A 199 2.59 12.83 -9.37
CA GLY A 199 1.29 12.98 -10.03
C GLY A 199 0.80 11.71 -10.73
N GLN A 200 1.47 10.57 -10.54
CA GLN A 200 1.15 9.31 -11.21
C GLN A 200 0.21 8.45 -10.36
N PHE A 201 -0.72 7.79 -11.04
CA PHE A 201 -1.58 6.80 -10.39
C PHE A 201 -0.95 5.41 -10.41
N ASN A 202 -1.09 4.67 -9.31
CA ASN A 202 -0.81 3.26 -9.11
C ASN A 202 0.66 2.83 -9.35
N ILE A 203 1.30 3.30 -10.42
CA ILE A 203 2.65 2.87 -10.83
C ILE A 203 3.70 3.00 -9.72
N PRO A 204 3.82 4.13 -8.98
CA PRO A 204 4.78 4.23 -7.89
C PRO A 204 4.55 3.21 -6.77
N PHE A 205 3.29 2.90 -6.47
CA PHE A 205 2.93 1.90 -5.46
C PHE A 205 3.26 0.48 -5.93
N ILE A 206 2.96 0.15 -7.20
CA ILE A 206 3.30 -1.13 -7.82
C ILE A 206 4.81 -1.36 -7.77
N ARG A 207 5.61 -0.38 -8.18
CA ARG A 207 7.08 -0.49 -8.15
C ARG A 207 7.65 -0.68 -6.75
N ARG A 208 6.98 -0.15 -5.72
CA ARG A 208 7.38 -0.33 -4.31
C ARG A 208 7.05 -1.72 -3.78
N LEU A 209 5.85 -2.20 -4.10
CA LEU A 209 5.37 -3.49 -3.60
C LEU A 209 5.93 -4.66 -4.40
N MET A 210 5.99 -4.53 -5.72
CA MET A 210 6.36 -5.58 -6.65
C MET A 210 7.55 -5.17 -7.56
N PRO A 211 8.72 -4.82 -7.00
CA PRO A 211 9.84 -4.24 -7.77
C PRO A 211 10.45 -5.20 -8.80
N SER A 212 10.28 -6.50 -8.61
CA SER A 212 10.81 -7.56 -9.50
C SER A 212 9.76 -8.17 -10.44
N GLU A 213 8.50 -7.74 -10.33
CA GLU A 213 7.42 -8.32 -11.12
C GLU A 213 7.11 -7.45 -12.35
N THR A 214 6.78 -8.11 -13.45
CA THR A 214 6.19 -7.44 -14.62
C THR A 214 4.68 -7.49 -14.49
N VAL A 215 4.04 -6.33 -14.50
CA VAL A 215 2.60 -6.20 -14.35
C VAL A 215 1.97 -5.58 -15.60
N ALA A 216 0.77 -6.00 -15.92
CA ALA A 216 -0.12 -5.31 -16.86
C ALA A 216 -1.00 -4.35 -16.08
N VAL A 217 -1.14 -3.12 -16.57
CA VAL A 217 -1.99 -2.07 -15.98
C VAL A 217 -2.96 -1.59 -17.05
N MET A 218 -4.24 -1.80 -16.82
CA MET A 218 -5.32 -1.45 -17.74
C MET A 218 -6.20 -0.38 -17.10
N ASN A 219 -6.41 0.75 -17.77
CA ASN A 219 -7.35 1.75 -17.29
C ASN A 219 -8.79 1.27 -17.51
N LEU A 220 -9.53 1.09 -16.40
CA LEU A 220 -10.94 0.72 -16.47
C LEU A 220 -11.83 1.95 -16.67
N VAL A 221 -11.64 2.98 -15.85
CA VAL A 221 -12.47 4.18 -15.86
C VAL A 221 -11.72 5.40 -15.32
N GLN A 222 -12.08 6.57 -15.85
CA GLN A 222 -11.76 7.85 -15.23
C GLN A 222 -12.99 8.37 -14.52
N ARG A 223 -12.81 8.87 -13.28
CA ARG A 223 -13.92 9.33 -12.46
C ARG A 223 -13.54 10.60 -11.69
N ILE A 224 -14.53 11.26 -11.13
CA ILE A 224 -14.35 12.44 -10.29
C ILE A 224 -14.59 12.05 -8.84
N GLN A 225 -13.64 12.34 -7.98
CA GLN A 225 -13.77 12.27 -6.52
C GLN A 225 -14.10 13.62 -5.95
N GLY A 226 -14.90 13.64 -4.89
CA GLY A 226 -15.30 14.89 -4.23
C GLY A 226 -16.10 14.64 -2.95
N LEU A 227 -16.61 15.72 -2.38
CA LEU A 227 -17.51 15.67 -1.24
C LEU A 227 -18.95 15.50 -1.72
N MET A 228 -19.63 14.54 -1.15
CA MET A 228 -21.07 14.31 -1.28
C MET A 228 -21.77 15.04 -0.14
N VAL A 229 -22.80 15.78 -0.44
CA VAL A 229 -23.60 16.53 0.53
C VAL A 229 -25.09 16.37 0.22
N ALA A 230 -25.95 16.63 1.19
CA ALA A 230 -27.39 16.58 0.99
C ALA A 230 -27.82 17.58 -0.13
N PRO A 231 -28.96 17.32 -0.81
CA PRO A 231 -29.50 18.24 -1.81
C PRO A 231 -29.60 19.69 -1.28
N ASP A 232 -29.31 20.64 -2.15
CA ASP A 232 -29.24 22.09 -1.85
C ASP A 232 -28.13 22.48 -0.86
N ASN A 233 -27.26 21.52 -0.48
CA ASN A 233 -26.11 21.75 0.39
C ASN A 233 -26.43 22.61 1.64
N PRO A 234 -27.31 22.20 2.53
CA PRO A 234 -27.83 23.02 3.62
C PRO A 234 -26.75 23.51 4.60
N LYS A 235 -25.62 22.79 4.65
CA LYS A 235 -24.47 23.17 5.47
C LYS A 235 -23.47 24.09 4.73
N GLN A 236 -23.71 24.42 3.47
CA GLN A 236 -22.81 25.27 2.65
C GLN A 236 -21.36 24.78 2.71
N ILE A 237 -21.15 23.47 2.57
CA ILE A 237 -19.82 22.87 2.49
C ILE A 237 -19.30 23.08 1.08
N ILE A 238 -18.12 23.70 0.93
CA ILE A 238 -17.53 24.00 -0.39
C ILE A 238 -16.12 23.42 -0.53
N SER A 239 -15.50 22.99 0.57
CA SER A 239 -14.11 22.51 0.58
C SER A 239 -13.84 21.55 1.73
N LEU A 240 -12.67 20.89 1.70
CA LEU A 240 -12.21 20.07 2.83
C LEU A 240 -11.99 20.85 4.12
N ALA A 241 -11.75 22.17 4.02
CA ALA A 241 -11.58 23.00 5.22
C ALA A 241 -12.86 23.13 6.04
N ASP A 242 -14.03 22.96 5.42
CA ASP A 242 -15.32 23.04 6.11
C ASP A 242 -15.59 21.83 6.99
N LEU A 243 -14.89 20.72 6.78
CA LEU A 243 -15.07 19.49 7.57
C LEU A 243 -14.69 19.65 9.06
N LYS A 244 -13.84 20.64 9.39
CA LYS A 244 -13.48 20.97 10.79
C LYS A 244 -14.53 21.81 11.54
N ARG A 245 -15.58 22.26 10.86
CA ARG A 245 -16.65 23.04 11.49
C ARG A 245 -17.42 22.17 12.49
N PRO A 246 -17.75 22.70 13.69
CA PRO A 246 -18.41 21.92 14.74
C PRO A 246 -19.84 21.49 14.38
N ASP A 247 -20.48 22.20 13.43
CA ASP A 247 -21.81 21.88 12.93
C ASP A 247 -21.82 20.88 11.76
N VAL A 248 -20.63 20.44 11.28
CA VAL A 248 -20.48 19.48 10.17
C VAL A 248 -20.07 18.13 10.71
N SER A 249 -20.74 17.08 10.29
CA SER A 249 -20.37 15.68 10.55
C SER A 249 -19.94 14.98 9.26
N PHE A 250 -18.99 14.09 9.38
CA PHE A 250 -18.38 13.41 8.25
C PHE A 250 -18.45 11.90 8.38
N VAL A 251 -18.58 11.20 7.26
CA VAL A 251 -18.39 9.76 7.14
C VAL A 251 -17.27 9.47 6.15
N ASN A 252 -16.36 8.61 6.55
CA ASN A 252 -15.14 8.33 5.83
C ASN A 252 -15.22 7.03 5.02
N ARG A 253 -14.25 6.84 4.14
CA ARG A 253 -13.94 5.56 3.55
C ARG A 253 -12.99 4.78 4.46
N GLN A 254 -13.06 3.45 4.38
CA GLN A 254 -12.17 2.55 5.11
C GLN A 254 -10.68 2.89 4.92
N LYS A 255 -9.89 2.66 5.95
CA LYS A 255 -8.42 2.78 5.91
C LYS A 255 -7.84 1.92 4.78
N GLY A 256 -6.88 2.47 4.04
CA GLY A 256 -6.25 1.81 2.88
C GLY A 256 -7.01 1.94 1.55
N SER A 257 -8.20 2.54 1.52
CA SER A 257 -8.82 2.94 0.25
C SER A 257 -8.07 4.15 -0.34
N GLY A 258 -8.02 4.24 -1.69
CA GLY A 258 -7.38 5.37 -2.35
C GLY A 258 -8.01 6.71 -1.97
N THR A 259 -9.34 6.76 -1.82
CA THR A 259 -10.08 7.94 -1.35
C THR A 259 -9.62 8.39 0.04
N ARG A 260 -9.43 7.42 0.98
CA ARG A 260 -8.96 7.74 2.33
C ARG A 260 -7.51 8.21 2.32
N ILE A 261 -6.64 7.58 1.55
CA ILE A 261 -5.23 7.98 1.41
C ILE A 261 -5.14 9.41 0.85
N TYR A 262 -5.94 9.73 -0.17
CA TYR A 262 -6.00 11.08 -0.72
C TYR A 262 -6.52 12.09 0.32
N LEU A 263 -7.63 11.80 1.00
CA LEU A 263 -8.18 12.68 2.04
C LEU A 263 -7.15 12.96 3.13
N ASP A 264 -6.52 11.92 3.68
CA ASP A 264 -5.53 12.05 4.75
C ASP A 264 -4.36 12.95 4.32
N SER A 265 -3.90 12.83 3.08
CA SER A 265 -2.86 13.67 2.51
C SER A 265 -3.31 15.14 2.36
N GLN A 266 -4.53 15.39 1.87
CA GLN A 266 -5.04 16.75 1.73
C GLN A 266 -5.27 17.44 3.08
N LEU A 267 -5.81 16.71 4.06
CA LEU A 267 -5.99 17.23 5.43
C LEU A 267 -4.65 17.63 6.05
N LEU A 268 -3.62 16.83 5.85
CA LEU A 268 -2.28 17.17 6.30
C LEU A 268 -1.75 18.46 5.67
N ARG A 269 -1.92 18.62 4.34
CA ARG A 269 -1.53 19.86 3.63
C ARG A 269 -2.26 21.09 4.14
N LEU A 270 -3.51 20.93 4.53
CA LEU A 270 -4.33 21.98 5.11
C LEU A 270 -4.04 22.23 6.60
N GLY A 271 -3.19 21.41 7.24
CA GLY A 271 -2.92 21.47 8.68
C GLY A 271 -4.15 21.08 9.53
N ILE A 272 -5.04 20.26 8.98
CA ILE A 272 -6.26 19.80 9.67
C ILE A 272 -5.96 18.43 10.28
N SER A 273 -6.09 18.34 11.61
CA SER A 273 -5.95 17.07 12.32
C SER A 273 -7.26 16.27 12.26
N PRO A 274 -7.20 14.94 12.13
CA PRO A 274 -8.36 14.06 12.11
C PRO A 274 -9.34 14.24 13.27
N ASP A 275 -8.82 14.51 14.46
CA ASP A 275 -9.60 14.75 15.68
C ASP A 275 -10.46 16.05 15.62
N GLN A 276 -10.15 16.96 14.71
CA GLN A 276 -10.96 18.17 14.48
C GLN A 276 -12.20 17.89 13.63
N ILE A 277 -12.32 16.68 13.03
CA ILE A 277 -13.42 16.33 12.14
C ILE A 277 -14.39 15.40 12.85
N ARG A 278 -15.58 15.89 13.14
CA ARG A 278 -16.61 15.09 13.79
C ARG A 278 -17.08 13.93 12.92
N GLY A 279 -16.87 12.71 13.37
CA GLY A 279 -17.25 11.49 12.64
C GLY A 279 -16.15 10.93 11.74
N PHE A 280 -14.91 11.44 11.80
CA PHE A 280 -13.79 10.97 10.99
C PHE A 280 -13.53 9.46 11.11
N GLU A 281 -13.78 8.86 12.28
CA GLU A 281 -13.60 7.43 12.52
C GLU A 281 -14.81 6.57 12.10
N ARG A 282 -15.91 7.18 11.62
CA ARG A 282 -17.01 6.44 11.01
C ARG A 282 -16.61 6.05 9.60
N GLU A 283 -16.58 4.75 9.32
CA GLU A 283 -16.07 4.24 8.05
C GLU A 283 -17.11 3.43 7.29
N GLU A 284 -17.15 3.63 5.98
CA GLU A 284 -17.90 2.83 5.03
C GLU A 284 -16.97 2.15 4.02
N THR A 285 -17.26 0.91 3.66
CA THR A 285 -16.42 0.11 2.80
C THR A 285 -16.61 0.40 1.30
N THR A 286 -17.70 1.08 0.92
CA THR A 286 -18.04 1.39 -0.47
C THR A 286 -18.38 2.87 -0.65
N HIS A 287 -18.27 3.39 -1.87
CA HIS A 287 -18.73 4.74 -2.20
C HIS A 287 -20.25 4.89 -2.04
N VAL A 288 -20.99 3.81 -2.36
CA VAL A 288 -22.44 3.77 -2.19
C VAL A 288 -22.83 3.80 -0.72
N GLY A 289 -22.08 3.10 0.16
CA GLY A 289 -22.30 3.16 1.61
C GLY A 289 -22.12 4.56 2.17
N VAL A 290 -21.06 5.28 1.73
CA VAL A 290 -20.86 6.69 2.09
C VAL A 290 -22.03 7.55 1.59
N ALA A 291 -22.45 7.38 0.33
CA ALA A 291 -23.57 8.13 -0.23
C ALA A 291 -24.88 7.85 0.53
N ALA A 292 -25.15 6.60 0.87
CA ALA A 292 -26.33 6.22 1.67
C ALA A 292 -26.30 6.87 3.06
N ALA A 293 -25.14 6.88 3.73
CA ALA A 293 -25.01 7.51 5.05
C ALA A 293 -25.30 9.03 5.01
N VAL A 294 -24.91 9.71 3.92
CA VAL A 294 -25.23 11.13 3.73
C VAL A 294 -26.71 11.31 3.37
N ALA A 295 -27.26 10.51 2.47
CA ALA A 295 -28.67 10.59 2.07
C ALA A 295 -29.64 10.33 3.23
N GLU A 296 -29.27 9.44 4.14
CA GLU A 296 -30.03 9.12 5.36
C GLU A 296 -29.82 10.13 6.50
N GLY A 297 -29.02 11.18 6.29
CA GLY A 297 -28.73 12.19 7.32
C GLY A 297 -27.88 11.70 8.50
N LYS A 298 -27.20 10.55 8.35
CA LYS A 298 -26.25 10.03 9.36
C LYS A 298 -24.96 10.83 9.42
N ALA A 299 -24.63 11.53 8.31
CA ALA A 299 -23.53 12.49 8.21
C ALA A 299 -23.93 13.62 7.26
N ASP A 300 -23.36 14.82 7.47
CA ASP A 300 -23.58 15.98 6.61
C ASP A 300 -22.77 15.91 5.32
N SER A 301 -21.63 15.20 5.35
CA SER A 301 -20.77 15.00 4.19
C SER A 301 -20.00 13.69 4.26
N GLY A 302 -19.57 13.22 3.10
CA GLY A 302 -18.66 12.10 2.95
C GLY A 302 -17.90 12.20 1.64
N MET A 303 -16.71 11.60 1.56
CA MET A 303 -15.93 11.64 0.33
C MET A 303 -16.16 10.40 -0.53
N GLY A 304 -16.43 10.61 -1.83
CA GLY A 304 -16.66 9.52 -2.75
C GLY A 304 -16.66 9.95 -4.21
N THR A 305 -17.20 9.09 -5.09
CA THR A 305 -17.29 9.34 -6.52
C THR A 305 -18.56 10.12 -6.87
N GLN A 306 -18.49 10.91 -7.95
CA GLN A 306 -19.65 11.63 -8.48
C GLN A 306 -20.80 10.69 -8.86
N SER A 307 -20.48 9.50 -9.40
CA SER A 307 -21.49 8.50 -9.74
C SER A 307 -22.25 7.98 -8.53
N ALA A 308 -21.58 7.78 -7.39
CA ALA A 308 -22.24 7.38 -6.14
C ALA A 308 -23.14 8.49 -5.57
N ALA A 309 -22.68 9.76 -5.64
CA ALA A 309 -23.52 10.89 -5.27
C ALA A 309 -24.80 10.96 -6.13
N ALA A 310 -24.64 10.88 -7.45
CA ALA A 310 -25.76 10.92 -8.40
C ALA A 310 -26.77 9.78 -8.17
N SER A 311 -26.27 8.56 -7.88
CA SER A 311 -27.16 7.41 -7.63
C SER A 311 -28.00 7.54 -6.35
N ALA A 312 -27.53 8.36 -5.39
CA ALA A 312 -28.23 8.64 -4.13
C ALA A 312 -28.97 9.98 -4.12
N GLY A 313 -29.02 10.70 -5.25
CA GLY A 313 -29.66 12.00 -5.37
C GLY A 313 -28.98 13.12 -4.55
N LEU A 314 -27.68 13.00 -4.32
CA LEU A 314 -26.89 13.98 -3.55
C LEU A 314 -26.24 15.03 -4.42
N ASP A 315 -26.03 16.21 -3.87
CA ASP A 315 -25.14 17.22 -4.45
C ASP A 315 -23.69 16.83 -4.29
N PHE A 316 -22.84 17.36 -5.18
CA PHE A 316 -21.46 16.93 -5.30
C PHE A 316 -20.49 18.11 -5.49
N ILE A 317 -19.46 18.17 -4.67
CA ILE A 317 -18.39 19.17 -4.73
C ILE A 317 -17.14 18.46 -5.27
N PRO A 318 -16.75 18.68 -6.54
CA PRO A 318 -15.63 18.01 -7.16
C PRO A 318 -14.29 18.46 -6.54
N LEU A 319 -13.41 17.51 -6.24
CA LEU A 319 -12.08 17.78 -5.69
C LEU A 319 -10.96 17.35 -6.64
N MET A 320 -11.08 16.16 -7.27
CA MET A 320 -10.04 15.66 -8.16
C MET A 320 -10.60 14.73 -9.24
N LYS A 321 -9.88 14.68 -10.36
CA LYS A 321 -10.04 13.60 -11.35
C LYS A 321 -9.07 12.48 -11.01
N GLU A 322 -9.54 11.25 -11.05
CA GLU A 322 -8.71 10.07 -10.83
C GLU A 322 -8.94 9.01 -11.91
N ARG A 323 -7.97 8.14 -12.04
CA ARG A 323 -8.09 6.94 -12.86
C ARG A 323 -8.17 5.70 -11.97
N TYR A 324 -9.06 4.81 -12.31
CA TYR A 324 -9.15 3.49 -11.71
C TYR A 324 -8.57 2.47 -12.68
N ASP A 325 -7.58 1.71 -12.23
CA ASP A 325 -6.88 0.72 -13.03
C ASP A 325 -7.14 -0.70 -12.51
N LEU A 326 -7.22 -1.64 -13.44
CA LEU A 326 -7.08 -3.07 -13.20
C LEU A 326 -5.60 -3.44 -13.39
N ILE A 327 -5.06 -4.19 -12.45
CA ILE A 327 -3.64 -4.55 -12.39
C ILE A 327 -3.55 -6.06 -12.20
N CYS A 328 -2.77 -6.73 -13.04
CA CYS A 328 -2.48 -8.16 -12.92
C CYS A 328 -1.01 -8.44 -13.21
N LEU A 329 -0.51 -9.60 -12.78
CA LEU A 329 0.81 -10.06 -13.19
C LEU A 329 0.77 -10.38 -14.70
N LYS A 330 1.81 -9.98 -15.44
CA LYS A 330 1.85 -10.17 -16.88
C LYS A 330 1.73 -11.64 -17.27
N GLU A 331 2.34 -12.52 -16.51
CA GLU A 331 2.25 -13.96 -16.74
C GLU A 331 0.82 -14.51 -16.57
N HIS A 332 0.01 -13.91 -15.69
CA HIS A 332 -1.40 -14.25 -15.54
C HIS A 332 -2.21 -13.70 -16.70
N PHE A 333 -1.92 -12.49 -17.17
CA PHE A 333 -2.58 -11.86 -18.31
C PHE A 333 -2.43 -12.71 -19.56
N ASP A 334 -1.21 -13.20 -19.86
CA ASP A 334 -0.90 -13.96 -21.07
C ASP A 334 -1.45 -15.41 -21.05
N ARG A 335 -1.89 -15.94 -19.92
CA ARG A 335 -2.28 -17.37 -19.74
C ARG A 335 -3.69 -17.60 -19.21
N SER A 336 -4.43 -16.57 -18.96
CA SER A 336 -5.73 -16.60 -18.28
C SER A 336 -6.89 -16.37 -19.25
N PRO A 337 -8.15 -16.66 -18.85
CA PRO A 337 -9.33 -16.14 -19.52
C PRO A 337 -9.38 -14.60 -19.56
N LEU A 338 -8.32 -13.92 -19.14
CA LEU A 338 -8.14 -12.48 -19.22
C LEU A 338 -7.52 -12.01 -20.55
N ALA A 339 -6.97 -12.93 -21.35
CA ALA A 339 -6.36 -12.63 -22.65
C ALA A 339 -7.48 -12.53 -23.78
#